data_fdeb41778e10b41deef7e9206d4d7740
#
_entry.id   fdeb41778e10b41deef7e9206d4d7740
#
_cell.length_a   1.000
_cell.length_b   1.000
_cell.length_c   1.000
_cell.angle_alpha   90.00
_cell.angle_beta   90.00
_cell.angle_gamma   90.00
#
_symmetry.space_group_name_H-M   'P 1'
#
loop_
_entity.id
_entity.type
_entity.pdbx_description
1 polymer ?
#
loop_
_entity_poly.entity_id
_entity_poly.type
_entity_poly.pdbx_seq_one_letter_code
_entity_poly.pdbx_strand_id
1 'polypeptide(L)'
;GIGTTNPTSALQVNGTVTATSFNSTSDYRIKQNVTELSTTDTVDALRPVRYLNTESQKNDIGLIAHEVQDVYPEIVSGEYNGETNQSINYSGLIPVLINEIKMLKARVTELEHKLGN
;
A
#
# COMPACT_ATOMS: atom_id res chain seq x y z
N GLY A 1 -15.17 17.61 -3.67
CA GLY A 1 -14.52 17.05 -2.50
C GLY A 1 -15.27 17.32 -1.21
N ILE A 2 -14.90 16.61 -0.18
CA ILE A 2 -15.45 16.80 1.15
C ILE A 2 -14.31 17.30 2.04
N GLY A 3 -14.46 18.48 2.64
CA GLY A 3 -13.41 19.11 3.44
C GLY A 3 -12.27 19.71 2.61
N THR A 4 -12.40 19.76 1.31
CA THR A 4 -11.45 20.41 0.39
C THR A 4 -12.20 21.04 -0.76
N THR A 5 -11.78 22.22 -1.19
CA THR A 5 -12.35 22.94 -2.33
C THR A 5 -11.58 22.68 -3.61
N ASN A 6 -10.47 21.98 -3.55
CA ASN A 6 -9.61 21.70 -4.69
C ASN A 6 -9.23 20.22 -4.74
N PRO A 7 -10.20 19.31 -4.99
CA PRO A 7 -9.92 17.88 -4.98
C PRO A 7 -9.00 17.49 -6.13
N THR A 8 -8.10 16.52 -5.85
CA THR A 8 -7.14 15.98 -6.82
C THR A 8 -7.63 14.69 -7.47
N SER A 9 -8.80 14.21 -7.10
CA SER A 9 -9.44 13.01 -7.65
C SER A 9 -10.96 13.24 -7.69
N ALA A 10 -11.70 12.33 -8.32
CA ALA A 10 -13.16 12.42 -8.44
C ALA A 10 -13.83 12.60 -7.07
N LEU A 11 -13.30 11.92 -6.05
CA LEU A 11 -13.71 12.11 -4.66
C LEU A 11 -12.46 12.19 -3.80
N GLN A 12 -12.26 13.32 -3.13
CA GLN A 12 -11.23 13.50 -2.14
C GLN A 12 -11.87 14.00 -0.85
N VAL A 13 -11.53 13.36 0.26
CA VAL A 13 -12.05 13.70 1.59
C VAL A 13 -10.87 14.13 2.47
N ASN A 14 -10.89 15.36 2.94
CA ASN A 14 -9.95 15.81 3.95
C ASN A 14 -10.57 15.54 5.33
N GLY A 15 -10.39 14.31 5.78
CA GLY A 15 -10.99 13.81 7.01
C GLY A 15 -11.07 12.28 6.97
N THR A 16 -11.74 11.71 7.95
CA THR A 16 -11.96 10.27 8.04
C THR A 16 -13.17 9.86 7.23
N VAL A 17 -13.06 8.73 6.52
CA VAL A 17 -14.18 8.08 5.84
C VAL A 17 -14.53 6.81 6.60
N THR A 18 -15.79 6.70 7.04
CA THR A 18 -16.31 5.48 7.66
C THR A 18 -17.39 4.91 6.75
N ALA A 19 -17.27 3.66 6.39
CA ALA A 19 -18.24 2.96 5.54
C ALA A 19 -18.35 1.51 6.00
N THR A 20 -19.49 0.88 5.69
CA THR A 20 -19.67 -0.55 5.97
C THR A 20 -18.67 -1.40 5.21
N SER A 21 -18.33 -1.02 3.97
CA SER A 21 -17.30 -1.69 3.18
C SER A 21 -16.80 -0.78 2.07
N PHE A 22 -15.60 -1.10 1.56
CA PHE A 22 -15.02 -0.46 0.37
C PHE A 22 -14.68 -1.55 -0.64
N ASN A 23 -15.28 -1.47 -1.83
CA ASN A 23 -15.01 -2.39 -2.93
C ASN A 23 -14.17 -1.68 -3.99
N SER A 24 -12.99 -2.20 -4.25
CA SER A 24 -12.15 -1.72 -5.35
C SER A 24 -12.45 -2.50 -6.62
N THR A 25 -12.78 -1.81 -7.70
CA THR A 25 -12.98 -2.45 -9.00
C THR A 25 -11.69 -3.12 -9.43
N SER A 26 -11.76 -4.42 -9.75
CA SER A 26 -10.58 -5.24 -10.07
C SER A 26 -10.87 -6.26 -11.17
N ASP A 27 -11.78 -5.92 -12.07
CA ASP A 27 -12.16 -6.78 -13.19
C ASP A 27 -11.00 -6.89 -14.18
N TYR A 28 -10.76 -8.11 -14.71
CA TYR A 28 -9.66 -8.33 -15.65
C TYR A 28 -9.77 -7.46 -16.91
N ARG A 29 -10.98 -7.03 -17.27
CA ARG A 29 -11.21 -6.23 -18.48
C ARG A 29 -10.62 -4.82 -18.41
N ILE A 30 -10.29 -4.34 -17.20
CA ILE A 30 -9.63 -3.04 -17.03
C ILE A 30 -8.12 -3.16 -16.82
N LYS A 31 -7.57 -4.38 -16.98
CA LYS A 31 -6.14 -4.66 -16.73
C LYS A 31 -5.49 -5.19 -18.00
N GLN A 32 -4.31 -4.64 -18.32
CA GLN A 32 -3.49 -5.06 -19.45
C GLN A 32 -2.09 -5.42 -18.97
N ASN A 33 -1.39 -6.23 -19.75
CA ASN A 33 0.00 -6.58 -19.49
C ASN A 33 0.20 -7.17 -18.09
N VAL A 34 -0.74 -8.04 -17.68
CA VAL A 34 -0.71 -8.65 -16.36
C VAL A 34 0.49 -9.58 -16.24
N THR A 35 1.34 -9.34 -15.25
CA THR A 35 2.48 -10.18 -14.91
C THR A 35 2.47 -10.49 -13.43
N GLU A 36 2.95 -11.67 -13.06
CA GLU A 36 3.05 -12.03 -11.65
C GLU A 36 4.14 -11.20 -10.95
N LEU A 37 3.95 -10.93 -9.66
CA LEU A 37 5.00 -10.36 -8.84
C LEU A 37 6.16 -11.35 -8.76
N SER A 38 7.36 -10.81 -8.60
CA SER A 38 8.59 -11.60 -8.57
C SER A 38 9.09 -11.82 -7.14
N THR A 39 10.19 -12.57 -7.00
CA THR A 39 10.85 -12.80 -5.72
C THR A 39 11.48 -11.54 -5.14
N THR A 40 11.60 -10.46 -5.93
CA THR A 40 12.10 -9.17 -5.47
C THR A 40 11.00 -8.23 -5.00
N ASP A 41 9.74 -8.59 -5.22
CA ASP A 41 8.60 -7.81 -4.74
C ASP A 41 8.30 -8.19 -3.29
N THR A 42 8.99 -7.53 -2.36
CA THR A 42 8.98 -7.84 -0.94
C THR A 42 8.64 -6.61 -0.12
N VAL A 43 8.50 -6.79 1.19
CA VAL A 43 8.29 -5.70 2.15
C VAL A 43 9.59 -5.23 2.80
N ASP A 44 10.74 -5.77 2.39
CA ASP A 44 12.01 -5.57 3.10
C ASP A 44 12.43 -4.11 3.21
N ALA A 45 12.12 -3.30 2.20
CA ALA A 45 12.47 -1.89 2.17
C ALA A 45 11.40 -0.98 2.77
N LEU A 46 10.28 -1.53 3.20
CA LEU A 46 9.20 -0.76 3.82
C LEU A 46 9.46 -0.60 5.32
N ARG A 47 9.10 0.57 5.85
CA ARG A 47 9.37 0.91 7.24
C ARG A 47 8.06 1.31 7.96
N PRO A 48 7.38 0.37 8.63
CA PRO A 48 6.19 0.69 9.41
C PRO A 48 6.53 1.61 10.57
N VAL A 49 5.73 2.65 10.77
CA VAL A 49 6.00 3.66 11.79
C VAL A 49 4.74 4.04 12.57
N ARG A 50 4.96 4.53 13.79
CA ARG A 50 3.95 5.26 14.55
C ARG A 50 4.23 6.74 14.43
N TYR A 51 3.19 7.55 14.40
CA TYR A 51 3.35 8.99 14.25
C TYR A 51 2.13 9.72 14.82
N LEU A 52 2.30 11.01 15.07
CA LEU A 52 1.18 11.91 15.33
C LEU A 52 0.75 12.51 13.99
N ASN A 53 -0.49 12.26 13.59
CA ASN A 53 -1.05 12.89 12.41
C ASN A 53 -1.43 14.34 12.80
N THR A 54 -0.75 15.31 12.21
CA THR A 54 -0.94 16.72 12.56
C THR A 54 -2.26 17.31 12.07
N GLU A 55 -2.87 16.69 11.06
CA GLU A 55 -4.18 17.10 10.55
C GLU A 55 -5.30 16.63 11.50
N SER A 56 -5.28 15.36 11.90
CA SER A 56 -6.29 14.79 12.80
C SER A 56 -5.97 14.99 14.28
N GLN A 57 -4.72 15.32 14.62
CA GLN A 57 -4.21 15.43 15.99
C GLN A 57 -4.32 14.11 16.76
N LYS A 58 -4.20 12.98 16.05
CA LYS A 58 -4.27 11.64 16.63
C LYS A 58 -3.02 10.85 16.29
N ASN A 59 -2.62 9.96 17.19
CA ASN A 59 -1.58 8.98 16.93
C ASN A 59 -2.08 7.93 15.94
N ASP A 60 -1.22 7.52 15.05
CA ASP A 60 -1.56 6.60 13.98
C ASP A 60 -0.39 5.69 13.65
N ILE A 61 -0.63 4.71 12.83
CA ILE A 61 0.36 3.74 12.34
C ILE A 61 0.27 3.73 10.82
N GLY A 62 1.40 3.72 10.16
CA GLY A 62 1.41 3.66 8.70
C GLY A 62 2.81 3.69 8.13
N LEU A 63 2.90 4.11 6.88
CA LEU A 63 4.13 4.24 6.12
C LEU A 63 4.28 5.70 5.68
N ILE A 64 5.48 6.07 5.25
CA ILE A 64 5.76 7.40 4.73
C ILE A 64 5.79 7.34 3.21
N ALA A 65 4.96 8.17 2.56
CA ALA A 65 4.67 8.06 1.14
C ALA A 65 5.92 8.10 0.25
N HIS A 66 6.86 9.04 0.48
CA HIS A 66 8.03 9.12 -0.41
C HIS A 66 8.99 7.93 -0.22
N GLU A 67 9.00 7.30 0.96
CA GLU A 67 9.78 6.07 1.17
C GLU A 67 9.16 4.91 0.40
N VAL A 68 7.84 4.79 0.41
CA VAL A 68 7.12 3.77 -0.37
C VAL A 68 7.32 4.00 -1.87
N GLN A 69 7.33 5.26 -2.29
CA GLN A 69 7.48 5.64 -3.69
C GLN A 69 8.78 5.12 -4.30
N ASP A 70 9.85 5.05 -3.52
CA ASP A 70 11.14 4.53 -3.98
C ASP A 70 11.08 3.05 -4.33
N VAL A 71 10.13 2.31 -3.76
CA VAL A 71 10.01 0.86 -3.94
C VAL A 71 8.80 0.51 -4.81
N TYR A 72 7.66 1.13 -4.53
CA TYR A 72 6.38 0.87 -5.21
C TYR A 72 5.73 2.19 -5.65
N PRO A 73 6.30 2.86 -6.66
CA PRO A 73 5.77 4.15 -7.11
C PRO A 73 4.33 4.07 -7.60
N GLU A 74 3.88 2.89 -8.09
CA GLU A 74 2.53 2.71 -8.62
C GLU A 74 1.42 2.84 -7.57
N ILE A 75 1.74 2.75 -6.28
CA ILE A 75 0.73 2.91 -5.21
C ILE A 75 0.83 4.25 -4.48
N VAL A 76 1.66 5.16 -4.96
CA VAL A 76 1.84 6.50 -4.36
C VAL A 76 1.41 7.56 -5.34
N SER A 77 0.63 8.52 -4.87
CA SER A 77 0.20 9.68 -5.64
C SER A 77 0.81 10.95 -5.06
N GLY A 78 1.08 11.92 -5.95
CA GLY A 78 1.67 13.20 -5.57
C GLY A 78 3.19 13.17 -5.59
N GLU A 79 3.79 14.33 -5.36
CA GLU A 79 5.24 14.51 -5.41
C GLU A 79 5.78 14.83 -4.02
N TYR A 80 6.97 14.34 -3.73
CA TYR A 80 7.69 14.67 -2.50
C TYR A 80 7.89 16.19 -2.41
N ASN A 81 7.44 16.78 -1.31
CA ASN A 81 7.44 18.23 -1.09
C ASN A 81 6.67 19.02 -2.16
N GLY A 82 5.70 18.39 -2.82
CA GLY A 82 4.83 19.05 -3.78
C GLY A 82 3.82 19.98 -3.12
N GLU A 83 2.99 20.61 -3.94
CA GLU A 83 1.97 21.56 -3.45
C GLU A 83 0.91 20.90 -2.58
N THR A 84 0.65 19.60 -2.81
CA THR A 84 -0.30 18.82 -2.04
C THR A 84 0.42 17.66 -1.36
N ASN A 85 -0.18 17.16 -0.27
CA ASN A 85 0.36 16.00 0.42
C ASN A 85 0.30 14.77 -0.48
N GLN A 86 1.34 13.95 -0.43
CA GLN A 86 1.32 12.64 -1.08
C GLN A 86 0.32 11.71 -0.38
N SER A 87 -0.15 10.73 -1.12
CA SER A 87 -1.03 9.68 -0.58
C SER A 87 -0.55 8.30 -1.00
N ILE A 88 -0.91 7.31 -0.20
CA ILE A 88 -0.60 5.91 -0.46
C ILE A 88 -1.91 5.15 -0.67
N ASN A 89 -1.96 4.34 -1.73
CA ASN A 89 -2.98 3.32 -1.85
C ASN A 89 -2.52 2.09 -1.06
N TYR A 90 -2.85 2.07 0.24
CA TYR A 90 -2.44 0.97 1.12
C TYR A 90 -2.95 -0.38 0.65
N SER A 91 -4.12 -0.42 0.01
CA SER A 91 -4.67 -1.67 -0.54
C SER A 91 -3.76 -2.29 -1.59
N GLY A 92 -2.93 -1.48 -2.26
CA GLY A 92 -1.95 -1.97 -3.23
C GLY A 92 -0.84 -2.82 -2.62
N LEU A 93 -0.66 -2.75 -1.29
CA LEU A 93 0.30 -3.59 -0.58
C LEU A 93 -0.24 -4.99 -0.28
N ILE A 94 -1.55 -5.20 -0.38
CA ILE A 94 -2.14 -6.53 -0.13
C ILE A 94 -1.54 -7.59 -1.06
N PRO A 95 -1.43 -7.37 -2.39
CA PRO A 95 -0.77 -8.36 -3.26
C PRO A 95 0.69 -8.61 -2.90
N VAL A 96 1.41 -7.59 -2.47
CA VAL A 96 2.82 -7.73 -2.04
C VAL A 96 2.89 -8.62 -0.81
N LEU A 97 1.99 -8.41 0.16
CA LEU A 97 1.91 -9.25 1.36
C LEU A 97 1.55 -10.69 1.01
N ILE A 98 0.62 -10.90 0.08
CA ILE A 98 0.26 -12.24 -0.40
C ILE A 98 1.49 -12.92 -1.02
N ASN A 99 2.24 -12.20 -1.85
CA ASN A 99 3.46 -12.71 -2.46
C ASN A 99 4.49 -13.13 -1.40
N GLU A 100 4.72 -12.28 -0.39
CA GLU A 100 5.64 -12.58 0.72
C GLU A 100 5.18 -13.80 1.52
N ILE A 101 3.90 -13.89 1.84
CA ILE A 101 3.37 -15.02 2.60
C ILE A 101 3.58 -16.32 1.82
N LYS A 102 3.32 -16.31 0.52
CA LYS A 102 3.53 -17.49 -0.34
C LYS A 102 5.00 -17.90 -0.36
N MET A 103 5.90 -16.93 -0.49
CA MET A 103 7.34 -17.20 -0.46
C MET A 103 7.79 -17.73 0.88
N LEU A 104 7.29 -17.17 1.99
CA LEU A 104 7.60 -17.66 3.33
C LEU A 104 7.09 -19.07 3.56
N LYS A 105 5.86 -19.37 3.14
CA LYS A 105 5.29 -20.72 3.25
C LYS A 105 6.13 -21.73 2.48
N ALA A 106 6.56 -21.39 1.27
CA ALA A 106 7.42 -22.26 0.47
C ALA A 106 8.76 -22.50 1.15
N ARG A 107 9.35 -21.45 1.75
CA ARG A 107 10.62 -21.56 2.46
C ARG A 107 10.50 -22.39 3.73
N VAL A 108 9.43 -22.22 4.48
CA VAL A 108 9.16 -23.03 5.67
C VAL A 108 9.02 -24.50 5.27
N THR A 109 8.27 -24.80 4.24
CA THR A 109 8.11 -26.16 3.73
C THR A 109 9.47 -26.76 3.33
N GLU A 110 10.30 -25.99 2.65
CA GLU A 110 11.64 -26.42 2.25
C GLU A 110 12.51 -26.74 3.48
N LEU A 111 12.50 -25.85 4.49
CA LEU A 111 13.26 -26.04 5.73
C LEU A 111 12.74 -27.24 6.52
N GLU A 112 11.42 -27.41 6.63
CA GLU A 112 10.82 -28.57 7.30
C GLU A 112 11.24 -29.87 6.59
N HIS A 113 11.24 -29.87 5.27
CA HIS A 113 11.68 -31.02 4.48
C HIS A 113 13.13 -31.39 4.76
N LYS A 114 14.02 -30.39 4.84
CA LYS A 114 15.44 -30.61 5.16
C LYS A 114 15.63 -31.11 6.59
N LEU A 115 14.84 -30.64 7.55
CA LEU A 115 14.93 -31.04 8.95
C LEU A 115 14.26 -32.37 9.24
N GLY A 116 13.26 -32.74 8.45
CA GLY A 116 12.49 -33.96 8.59
C GLY A 116 13.21 -35.23 8.12
N ASN A 117 14.34 -35.05 7.47
CA ASN A 117 15.13 -36.16 6.97
C ASN A 117 16.42 -36.27 7.76
#